data_44141a1305c64dc7c2f8d174b00814b6
#
_entry.id   44141a1305c64dc7c2f8d174b00814b6
#
_cell.length_a   1.000
_cell.length_b   1.000
_cell.length_c   1.000
_cell.angle_alpha   90.00
_cell.angle_beta   90.00
_cell.angle_gamma   90.00
#
_symmetry.space_group_name_H-M   'P 1'
#
loop_
_entity.id
_entity.type
_entity.pdbx_description
1 polymer ?
#
loop_
_entity_poly.entity_id
_entity_poly.type
_entity_poly.pdbx_seq_one_letter_code
_entity_poly.pdbx_strand_id
1 'polypeptide(L)' 'MKISLRAARVNAGLTQDEVAKWVKKSKNTIVSYEKGRSMPDIETGKALAKLYGMSVNDIIFLPNDCALSTIK' A
#
# COMPACT_ATOMS: atom_id res chain seq x y z
N MET A 1 14.58 -0.91 -6.13
CA MET A 1 14.42 -0.04 -4.97
C MET A 1 13.05 -0.24 -4.34
N LYS A 2 13.00 -0.31 -3.02
CA LYS A 2 11.74 -0.53 -2.33
C LYS A 2 11.23 0.78 -1.72
N ILE A 3 9.95 1.06 -1.93
CA ILE A 3 9.34 2.25 -1.36
C ILE A 3 8.02 1.88 -0.70
N SER A 4 7.54 2.76 0.17
CA SER A 4 6.29 2.51 0.87
C SER A 4 5.11 2.64 -0.08
N LEU A 5 3.97 2.11 0.35
CA LEU A 5 2.73 2.27 -0.42
C LEU A 5 2.41 3.74 -0.66
N ARG A 6 2.59 4.56 0.38
CA ARG A 6 2.31 5.98 0.24
C ARG A 6 3.22 6.63 -0.79
N ALA A 7 4.51 6.32 -0.73
CA ALA A 7 5.46 6.90 -1.68
C ALA A 7 5.13 6.47 -3.10
N ALA A 8 4.77 5.20 -3.28
CA ALA A 8 4.39 4.71 -4.60
C ALA A 8 3.16 5.45 -5.13
N ARG A 9 2.17 5.67 -4.26
CA ARG A 9 0.98 6.39 -4.65
C ARG A 9 1.30 7.82 -5.06
N VAL A 10 2.09 8.50 -4.25
CA VAL A 10 2.45 9.88 -4.53
C VAL A 10 3.23 9.97 -5.84
N ASN A 11 4.14 9.03 -6.05
CA ASN A 11 4.92 9.01 -7.29
C ASN A 11 4.03 8.78 -8.51
N ALA A 12 2.93 8.07 -8.33
CA ALA A 12 2.00 7.82 -9.42
C ALA A 12 1.04 8.99 -9.62
N GLY A 13 1.08 9.99 -8.74
CA GLY A 13 0.23 11.15 -8.87
C GLY A 13 -1.22 10.91 -8.49
N LEU A 14 -1.47 9.95 -7.61
CA LEU A 14 -2.83 9.57 -7.25
C LEU A 14 -3.15 9.96 -5.82
N THR A 15 -4.43 10.30 -5.60
CA THR A 15 -4.91 10.55 -4.24
C THR A 15 -5.41 9.24 -3.65
N GLN A 16 -5.59 9.24 -2.32
CA GLN A 16 -6.13 8.07 -1.64
C GLN A 16 -7.54 7.74 -2.14
N ASP A 17 -8.34 8.76 -2.41
CA ASP A 17 -9.68 8.54 -2.94
C ASP A 17 -9.65 7.88 -4.30
N GLU A 18 -8.75 8.32 -5.15
CA GLU A 18 -8.63 7.73 -6.48
C GLU A 18 -8.22 6.28 -6.42
N VAL A 19 -7.25 5.97 -5.57
CA VAL A 19 -6.81 4.60 -5.40
C VAL A 19 -7.92 3.73 -4.86
N ALA A 20 -8.67 4.25 -3.87
CA ALA A 20 -9.76 3.50 -3.28
C ALA A 20 -10.79 3.11 -4.34
N LYS A 21 -11.11 4.02 -5.23
CA LYS A 21 -12.04 3.72 -6.31
C LYS A 21 -11.50 2.65 -7.25
N TRP A 22 -10.22 2.73 -7.56
CA TRP A 22 -9.59 1.78 -8.46
C TRP A 22 -9.62 0.37 -7.93
N VAL A 23 -9.35 0.20 -6.65
CA VAL A 23 -9.29 -1.14 -6.06
C VAL A 23 -10.59 -1.52 -5.37
N LYS A 24 -11.61 -0.66 -5.48
CA LYS A 24 -12.95 -0.94 -4.93
C LYS A 24 -12.92 -1.14 -3.43
N LYS A 25 -12.17 -0.29 -2.77
CA LYS A 25 -12.09 -0.27 -1.31
C LYS A 25 -12.46 1.11 -0.82
N SER A 26 -12.62 1.26 0.50
CA SER A 26 -12.89 2.57 1.06
C SER A 26 -11.60 3.34 1.23
N LYS A 27 -11.71 4.66 1.32
CA LYS A 27 -10.55 5.50 1.59
C LYS A 27 -9.87 5.10 2.90
N ASN A 28 -10.68 4.78 3.92
CA ASN A 28 -10.12 4.38 5.20
C ASN A 28 -9.28 3.12 5.08
N THR A 29 -9.67 2.21 4.19
CA THR A 29 -8.87 1.01 3.96
C THR A 29 -7.51 1.38 3.38
N ILE A 30 -7.48 2.29 2.43
CA ILE A 30 -6.22 2.72 1.84
C ILE A 30 -5.35 3.40 2.90
N VAL A 31 -5.95 4.25 3.72
CA VAL A 31 -5.21 4.89 4.80
C VAL A 31 -4.60 3.84 5.73
N SER A 32 -5.38 2.83 6.08
CA SER A 32 -4.89 1.77 6.96
C SER A 32 -3.72 1.02 6.35
N TYR A 33 -3.79 0.75 5.05
CA TYR A 33 -2.67 0.09 4.38
C TYR A 33 -1.42 0.95 4.44
N GLU A 34 -1.57 2.25 4.20
CA GLU A 34 -0.41 3.14 4.16
C GLU A 34 0.19 3.37 5.54
N LYS A 35 -0.63 3.30 6.57
CA LYS A 35 -0.15 3.47 7.93
C LYS A 35 0.34 2.17 8.56
N GLY A 36 0.18 1.07 7.87
CA GLY A 36 0.63 -0.20 8.38
C GLY A 36 -0.31 -0.83 9.41
N ARG A 37 -1.54 -0.38 9.48
CA ARG A 37 -2.51 -0.95 10.40
C ARG A 37 -3.09 -2.25 9.88
N SER A 38 -3.13 -2.40 8.57
CA SER A 38 -3.57 -3.63 7.96
C SER A 38 -2.79 -3.82 6.67
N MET A 39 -2.83 -5.02 6.14
CA MET A 39 -2.13 -5.34 4.91
C MET A 39 -3.15 -5.72 3.85
N PRO A 40 -2.93 -5.30 2.61
CA PRO A 40 -3.78 -5.76 1.53
C PRO A 40 -3.56 -7.24 1.26
N ASP A 41 -4.59 -7.93 0.82
CA ASP A 41 -4.43 -9.31 0.40
C ASP A 41 -3.64 -9.35 -0.91
N ILE A 42 -3.32 -10.55 -1.37
CA ILE A 42 -2.46 -10.69 -2.53
C ILE A 42 -3.06 -10.02 -3.76
N GLU A 43 -4.35 -10.21 -3.98
CA GLU A 43 -4.99 -9.61 -5.14
C GLU A 43 -4.97 -8.10 -5.08
N THR A 44 -5.30 -7.55 -3.92
CA THR A 44 -5.30 -6.10 -3.76
C THR A 44 -3.88 -5.55 -3.88
N GLY A 45 -2.91 -6.25 -3.31
CA GLY A 45 -1.52 -5.84 -3.41
C GLY A 45 -1.04 -5.79 -4.85
N LYS A 46 -1.40 -6.80 -5.63
CA LYS A 46 -1.04 -6.82 -7.04
C LYS A 46 -1.73 -5.70 -7.81
N ALA A 47 -2.99 -5.43 -7.48
CA ALA A 47 -3.72 -4.36 -8.13
C ALA A 47 -3.08 -3.01 -7.83
N LEU A 48 -2.67 -2.79 -6.59
CA LEU A 48 -2.00 -1.55 -6.20
C LEU A 48 -0.67 -1.40 -6.93
N ALA A 49 0.11 -2.47 -6.98
CA ALA A 49 1.40 -2.40 -7.66
C ALA A 49 1.21 -2.08 -9.14
N LYS A 50 0.24 -2.72 -9.77
CA LYS A 50 -0.04 -2.47 -11.17
C LYS A 50 -0.49 -1.04 -11.39
N LEU A 51 -1.35 -0.55 -10.52
CA LEU A 51 -1.85 0.81 -10.60
C LEU A 51 -0.72 1.83 -10.48
N TYR A 52 0.24 1.54 -9.62
CA TYR A 52 1.38 2.43 -9.38
C TYR A 52 2.51 2.20 -10.38
N GLY A 53 2.37 1.23 -11.27
CA GLY A 53 3.39 0.97 -12.28
C GLY A 53 4.64 0.35 -11.72
N MET A 54 4.50 -0.47 -10.68
CA MET A 54 5.64 -1.06 -9.99
C MET A 54 5.46 -2.57 -9.82
N SER A 55 6.55 -3.23 -9.51
CA SER A 55 6.49 -4.61 -9.10
C SER A 55 6.03 -4.70 -7.64
N VAL A 56 5.25 -5.73 -7.34
CA VAL A 56 4.87 -5.99 -5.95
C VAL A 56 6.09 -6.08 -5.06
N ASN A 57 7.19 -6.61 -5.60
CA ASN A 57 8.40 -6.79 -4.82
C ASN A 57 9.08 -5.48 -4.46
N ASP A 58 8.73 -4.41 -5.16
CA ASP A 58 9.36 -3.12 -4.91
C ASP A 58 8.58 -2.27 -3.91
N ILE A 59 7.46 -2.78 -3.42
CA ILE A 59 6.63 -2.04 -2.47
C ILE A 59 6.75 -2.66 -1.09
N ILE A 60 6.91 -1.81 -0.10
CA ILE A 60 6.98 -2.27 1.29
C ILE A 60 5.58 -2.29 1.86
N PHE A 61 5.09 -3.48 2.15
CA PHE A 61 3.74 -3.67 2.68
C PHE A 61 3.70 -3.88 4.19
N LEU A 62 4.84 -3.99 4.82
CA LEU A 62 4.88 -4.35 6.22
C LEU A 62 4.35 -3.24 7.11
N PRO A 63 3.49 -3.56 8.07
CA PRO A 63 3.07 -2.58 9.07
C PRO A 63 4.27 -2.15 9.90
N ASN A 64 4.28 -0.89 10.27
CA ASN A 64 5.34 -0.39 11.13
C ASN A 64 5.39 -1.12 12.45
N ASP A 65 4.23 -1.40 13.01
CA ASP A 65 4.16 -2.09 14.28
C ASP A 65 4.74 -3.49 14.19
N CYS A 66 4.51 -4.12 13.06
CA CYS A 66 5.03 -5.46 12.86
C CYS A 66 6.55 -5.46 12.93
N ALA A 67 7.15 -4.49 12.31
CA ALA A 67 8.60 -4.40 12.33
C ALA A 67 9.12 -4.26 13.74
N LEU A 68 8.44 -3.47 14.53
CA LEU A 68 8.84 -3.30 15.92
C LEU A 68 8.61 -4.54 16.75
N SER A 69 7.47 -5.13 16.57
CA SER A 69 7.11 -6.26 17.39
C SER A 69 7.98 -7.47 17.11
N THR A 70 8.41 -7.63 15.91
CA THR A 70 9.23 -8.78 15.58
C THR A 70 10.61 -8.70 16.18
N ILE A 71 10.99 -7.55 16.57
CA ILE A 71 12.31 -7.38 17.11
C ILE A 71 12.40 -7.86 18.54
N LYS A 72 11.29 -7.87 19.19
CA LYS A 72 11.32 -8.23 20.56
C LYS A 72 11.59 -9.54 20.86
#